data_7b968aadb9d51bf1d53ed1736173ef22
#
_entry.id   7b968aadb9d51bf1d53ed1736173ef22
#
_cell.length_a   1.000
_cell.length_b   1.000
_cell.length_c   1.000
_cell.angle_alpha   90.00
_cell.angle_beta   90.00
_cell.angle_gamma   90.00
#
_symmetry.space_group_name_H-M   'P 1'
#
loop_
_entity.id
_entity.type
_entity.pdbx_description
1 polymer ?
#
loop_
_entity_poly.entity_id
_entity_poly.type
_entity_poly.pdbx_seq_one_letter_code
_entity_poly.pdbx_strand_id
1 'polypeptide(L)'
;MRIAREALPFVAGAAVAALLAAWWTPWAALPFLALLAFCVWFFRDPERRTPEDPEVLVSPADGRVIAASPGRVSIFMNVFNVHVCRTPAAGRLVSLTHASGKFVAAFKDAASESNERAVLVVEGPAGPVRFALVAGLVARRIVTWVKPGQDLAAGQRVGLIRFGSRVDVDLPGGAAPAVRVGDRVQAGISVLARAQGSRG
;
A
#
# COMPACT_ATOMS: atom_id res chain seq x y z
N MET A 1 15.12 8.24 -6.60
CA MET A 1 14.33 7.12 -6.04
C MET A 1 14.66 7.05 -4.55
N ARG A 2 13.65 7.11 -3.68
CA ARG A 2 13.83 6.94 -2.23
C ARG A 2 13.70 5.46 -1.87
N ILE A 3 14.21 5.10 -0.69
CA ILE A 3 14.06 3.76 -0.11
C ILE A 3 13.38 3.96 1.24
N ALA A 4 12.35 3.15 1.53
CA ALA A 4 11.66 3.20 2.82
C ALA A 4 12.63 2.85 3.96
N ARG A 5 12.52 3.57 5.09
CA ARG A 5 13.43 3.39 6.25
C ARG A 5 13.36 1.99 6.84
N GLU A 6 12.25 1.32 6.66
CA GLU A 6 12.00 -0.06 7.06
C GLU A 6 12.90 -1.08 6.35
N ALA A 7 13.58 -0.68 5.27
CA ALA A 7 14.60 -1.46 4.59
C ALA A 7 15.88 -1.64 5.42
N LEU A 8 16.23 -0.63 6.26
CA LEU A 8 17.53 -0.54 6.93
C LEU A 8 17.97 -1.83 7.62
N PRO A 9 17.15 -2.49 8.48
CA PRO A 9 17.59 -3.72 9.17
C PRO A 9 17.83 -4.88 8.20
N PHE A 10 17.07 -4.97 7.11
CA PHE A 10 17.24 -6.04 6.10
C PHE A 10 18.47 -5.78 5.23
N VAL A 11 18.67 -4.54 4.80
CA VAL A 11 19.83 -4.13 3.99
C VAL A 11 21.12 -4.29 4.81
N ALA A 12 21.13 -3.81 6.05
CA ALA A 12 22.29 -3.95 6.94
C ALA A 12 22.60 -5.42 7.23
N GLY A 13 21.59 -6.23 7.55
CA GLY A 13 21.77 -7.67 7.80
C GLY A 13 22.30 -8.41 6.58
N ALA A 14 21.76 -8.15 5.40
CA ALA A 14 22.23 -8.76 4.16
C ALA A 14 23.66 -8.32 3.80
N ALA A 15 24.01 -7.04 4.02
CA ALA A 15 25.35 -6.54 3.79
C ALA A 15 26.39 -7.19 4.73
N VAL A 16 26.07 -7.26 6.03
CA VAL A 16 26.95 -7.94 7.01
C VAL A 16 27.13 -9.42 6.65
N ALA A 17 26.05 -10.13 6.31
CA ALA A 17 26.11 -11.52 5.90
C ALA A 17 26.96 -11.71 4.63
N ALA A 18 26.85 -10.79 3.66
CA ALA A 18 27.67 -10.82 2.45
C ALA A 18 29.17 -10.65 2.77
N LEU A 19 29.51 -9.71 3.66
CA LEU A 19 30.89 -9.48 4.08
C LEU A 19 31.48 -10.69 4.81
N LEU A 20 30.74 -11.28 5.74
CA LEU A 20 31.16 -12.47 6.46
C LEU A 20 31.34 -13.68 5.53
N ALA A 21 30.43 -13.87 4.58
CA ALA A 21 30.52 -14.93 3.58
C ALA A 21 31.73 -14.73 2.63
N ALA A 22 31.99 -13.48 2.23
CA ALA A 22 33.12 -13.13 1.38
C ALA A 22 34.48 -13.40 2.06
N TRP A 23 34.53 -13.30 3.40
CA TRP A 23 35.73 -13.64 4.17
C TRP A 23 36.12 -15.13 3.99
N TRP A 24 35.12 -16.00 3.88
CA TRP A 24 35.39 -17.42 3.64
C TRP A 24 35.73 -17.66 2.17
N THR A 25 34.84 -17.24 1.26
CA THR A 25 35.04 -17.31 -0.19
C THR A 25 34.22 -16.26 -0.90
N PRO A 26 34.74 -15.56 -1.92
CA PRO A 26 34.01 -14.52 -2.65
C PRO A 26 32.67 -15.01 -3.22
N TRP A 27 32.60 -16.24 -3.66
CA TRP A 27 31.38 -16.82 -4.25
C TRP A 27 30.24 -17.01 -3.24
N ALA A 28 30.58 -17.24 -1.96
CA ALA A 28 29.59 -17.37 -0.89
C ALA A 28 28.85 -16.04 -0.60
N ALA A 29 29.39 -14.91 -1.01
CA ALA A 29 28.74 -13.61 -0.89
C ALA A 29 27.56 -13.42 -1.90
N LEU A 30 27.55 -14.11 -3.03
CA LEU A 30 26.59 -13.88 -4.11
C LEU A 30 25.12 -13.99 -3.68
N PRO A 31 24.66 -15.00 -2.94
CA PRO A 31 23.27 -15.08 -2.50
C PRO A 31 22.88 -13.93 -1.57
N PHE A 32 23.78 -13.44 -0.73
CA PHE A 32 23.53 -12.30 0.17
C PHE A 32 23.53 -10.97 -0.58
N LEU A 33 24.36 -10.81 -1.61
CA LEU A 33 24.32 -9.65 -2.51
C LEU A 33 23.02 -9.63 -3.33
N ALA A 34 22.55 -10.79 -3.79
CA ALA A 34 21.26 -10.90 -4.46
C ALA A 34 20.09 -10.53 -3.50
N LEU A 35 20.16 -10.99 -2.24
CA LEU A 35 19.19 -10.62 -1.20
C LEU A 35 19.24 -9.12 -0.90
N LEU A 36 20.43 -8.53 -0.80
CA LEU A 36 20.64 -7.10 -0.62
C LEU A 36 19.99 -6.31 -1.75
N ALA A 37 20.27 -6.67 -3.00
CA ALA A 37 19.69 -6.04 -4.18
C ALA A 37 18.16 -6.16 -4.19
N PHE A 38 17.64 -7.33 -3.84
CA PHE A 38 16.20 -7.57 -3.70
C PHE A 38 15.58 -6.67 -2.61
N CYS A 39 16.21 -6.56 -1.43
CA CYS A 39 15.70 -5.69 -0.36
C CYS A 39 15.66 -4.22 -0.79
N VAL A 40 16.73 -3.71 -1.39
CA VAL A 40 16.79 -2.34 -1.93
C VAL A 40 15.67 -2.11 -2.95
N TRP A 41 15.48 -3.06 -3.85
CA TRP A 41 14.44 -2.99 -4.88
C TRP A 41 13.03 -3.12 -4.31
N PHE A 42 12.79 -4.03 -3.36
CA PHE A 42 11.49 -4.24 -2.73
C PHE A 42 10.99 -3.00 -1.96
N PHE A 43 11.90 -2.38 -1.19
CA PHE A 43 11.58 -1.20 -0.38
C PHE A 43 11.69 0.13 -1.16
N ARG A 44 11.76 0.08 -2.49
CA ARG A 44 11.79 1.29 -3.31
C ARG A 44 10.53 2.13 -3.14
N ASP A 45 10.71 3.43 -3.13
CA ASP A 45 9.64 4.43 -3.02
C ASP A 45 9.83 5.49 -4.11
N PRO A 46 9.25 5.27 -5.30
CA PRO A 46 9.34 6.23 -6.39
C PRO A 46 8.51 7.48 -6.10
N GLU A 47 8.99 8.63 -6.58
CA GLU A 47 8.17 9.84 -6.63
C GLU A 47 7.00 9.63 -7.59
N ARG A 48 5.84 10.20 -7.23
CA ARG A 48 4.60 10.09 -8.00
C ARG A 48 4.00 11.48 -8.20
N ARG A 49 3.51 11.74 -9.39
CA ARG A 49 2.70 12.94 -9.70
C ARG A 49 1.25 12.54 -9.59
N THR A 50 0.61 12.98 -8.53
CA THR A 50 -0.81 12.72 -8.27
C THR A 50 -1.65 13.72 -9.05
N PRO A 51 -2.79 13.32 -9.65
CA PRO A 51 -3.76 14.26 -10.21
C PRO A 51 -4.20 15.30 -9.18
N GLU A 52 -4.31 16.57 -9.60
CA GLU A 52 -4.66 17.68 -8.70
C GLU A 52 -6.19 17.86 -8.53
N ASP A 53 -7.00 17.07 -9.24
CA ASP A 53 -8.45 17.12 -9.18
C ASP A 53 -8.96 16.59 -7.81
N PRO A 54 -9.60 17.42 -6.97
CA PRO A 54 -10.03 17.03 -5.63
C PRO A 54 -11.16 16.01 -5.61
N GLU A 55 -11.88 15.83 -6.72
CA GLU A 55 -12.95 14.84 -6.84
C GLU A 55 -12.45 13.46 -7.26
N VAL A 56 -11.17 13.35 -7.62
CA VAL A 56 -10.58 12.09 -8.06
C VAL A 56 -10.06 11.29 -6.86
N LEU A 57 -10.49 10.05 -6.77
CA LEU A 57 -9.89 9.06 -5.89
C LEU A 57 -8.79 8.30 -6.64
N VAL A 58 -7.57 8.39 -6.15
CA VAL A 58 -6.43 7.67 -6.72
C VAL A 58 -6.19 6.34 -6.02
N SER A 59 -5.51 5.42 -6.72
CA SER A 59 -5.12 4.15 -6.14
C SER A 59 -4.21 4.35 -4.92
N PRO A 60 -4.51 3.72 -3.77
CA PRO A 60 -3.62 3.74 -2.60
C PRO A 60 -2.43 2.79 -2.73
N ALA A 61 -2.44 1.89 -3.69
CA ALA A 61 -1.45 0.83 -3.84
C ALA A 61 -1.08 0.57 -5.30
N ASP A 62 0.15 0.07 -5.51
CA ASP A 62 0.53 -0.56 -6.77
C ASP A 62 -0.01 -2.00 -6.77
N GLY A 63 -0.59 -2.45 -7.89
CA GLY A 63 -1.05 -3.83 -7.92
C GLY A 63 -2.01 -4.13 -9.05
N ARG A 64 -2.76 -5.21 -8.85
CA ARG A 64 -3.82 -5.64 -9.74
C ARG A 64 -5.17 -5.55 -9.02
N VAL A 65 -6.16 -4.98 -9.67
CA VAL A 65 -7.53 -4.95 -9.18
C VAL A 65 -8.09 -6.39 -9.16
N ILE A 66 -8.52 -6.86 -7.99
CA ILE A 66 -9.08 -8.19 -7.78
C ILE A 66 -10.59 -8.16 -7.54
N ALA A 67 -11.12 -7.00 -7.13
CA ALA A 67 -12.56 -6.75 -7.03
C ALA A 67 -12.83 -5.29 -7.36
N ALA A 68 -13.89 -5.05 -8.13
CA ALA A 68 -14.39 -3.73 -8.48
C ALA A 68 -15.91 -3.80 -8.59
N SER A 69 -16.59 -3.12 -7.68
CA SER A 69 -18.05 -3.01 -7.61
C SER A 69 -18.44 -1.61 -7.18
N PRO A 70 -19.68 -1.16 -7.40
CA PRO A 70 -20.15 0.09 -6.83
C PRO A 70 -19.87 0.15 -5.33
N GLY A 71 -19.22 1.23 -4.90
CA GLY A 71 -18.84 1.45 -3.52
C GLY A 71 -17.56 0.76 -3.04
N ARG A 72 -16.89 -0.13 -3.83
CA ARG A 72 -15.68 -0.80 -3.36
C ARG A 72 -14.72 -1.22 -4.47
N VAL A 73 -13.43 -0.99 -4.24
CA VAL A 73 -12.32 -1.53 -5.06
C VAL A 73 -11.30 -2.22 -4.15
N SER A 74 -10.81 -3.38 -4.58
CA SER A 74 -9.77 -4.14 -3.90
C SER A 74 -8.58 -4.38 -4.81
N ILE A 75 -7.38 -4.13 -4.29
CA ILE A 75 -6.12 -4.17 -5.05
C ILE A 75 -5.18 -5.18 -4.37
N PHE A 76 -4.75 -6.18 -5.10
CA PHE A 76 -3.76 -7.15 -4.67
C PHE A 76 -2.36 -6.70 -5.08
N MET A 77 -1.43 -6.73 -4.13
CA MET A 77 -0.02 -6.38 -4.31
C MET A 77 0.82 -7.66 -4.23
N ASN A 78 1.46 -8.04 -5.33
CA ASN A 78 2.42 -9.12 -5.32
C ASN A 78 3.82 -8.61 -4.90
N VAL A 79 4.78 -9.52 -4.70
CA VAL A 79 6.14 -9.19 -4.23
C VAL A 79 6.89 -8.20 -5.15
N PHE A 80 6.50 -8.10 -6.43
CA PHE A 80 7.13 -7.22 -7.41
C PHE A 80 6.59 -5.79 -7.41
N ASN A 81 5.47 -5.53 -6.76
CA ASN A 81 4.87 -4.20 -6.67
C ASN A 81 5.62 -3.30 -5.67
N VAL A 82 5.42 -1.99 -5.77
CA VAL A 82 5.82 -1.05 -4.72
C VAL A 82 4.87 -1.22 -3.54
N HIS A 83 5.43 -1.41 -2.34
CA HIS A 83 4.64 -1.69 -1.14
C HIS A 83 4.38 -0.45 -0.27
N VAL A 84 4.86 0.72 -0.70
CA VAL A 84 4.50 2.01 -0.08
C VAL A 84 3.08 2.35 -0.49
N CYS A 85 2.22 2.46 0.52
CA CYS A 85 0.81 2.82 0.35
C CYS A 85 0.60 4.32 0.51
N ARG A 86 -0.42 4.84 -0.19
CA ARG A 86 -0.73 6.27 -0.26
C ARG A 86 -2.20 6.52 0.06
N THR A 87 -2.54 7.73 0.51
CA THR A 87 -3.96 8.10 0.67
C THR A 87 -4.64 8.22 -0.68
N PRO A 88 -5.87 7.69 -0.85
CA PRO A 88 -6.63 7.80 -2.10
C PRO A 88 -7.19 9.20 -2.36
N ALA A 89 -7.36 10.02 -1.33
CA ALA A 89 -7.93 11.36 -1.43
C ALA A 89 -7.22 12.34 -0.50
N ALA A 90 -7.34 13.64 -0.78
CA ALA A 90 -6.96 14.70 0.14
C ALA A 90 -8.01 14.84 1.26
N GLY A 91 -7.55 15.21 2.45
CA GLY A 91 -8.42 15.48 3.58
C GLY A 91 -7.76 15.23 4.91
N ARG A 92 -8.55 15.36 6.00
CA ARG A 92 -8.09 15.13 7.37
C ARG A 92 -8.23 13.66 7.73
N LEU A 93 -7.17 13.05 8.22
CA LEU A 93 -7.21 11.69 8.76
C LEU A 93 -7.97 11.71 10.11
N VAL A 94 -9.21 11.26 10.12
CA VAL A 94 -10.07 11.28 11.32
C VAL A 94 -9.93 10.01 12.15
N SER A 95 -9.58 8.88 11.52
CA SER A 95 -9.43 7.60 12.22
C SER A 95 -8.31 6.76 11.64
N LEU A 96 -7.57 6.11 12.54
CA LEU A 96 -6.61 5.05 12.22
C LEU A 96 -6.76 3.95 13.28
N THR A 97 -7.22 2.79 12.86
CA THR A 97 -7.46 1.64 13.74
C THR A 97 -6.63 0.44 13.26
N HIS A 98 -5.87 -0.17 14.15
CA HIS A 98 -5.18 -1.43 13.91
C HIS A 98 -6.00 -2.58 14.49
N ALA A 99 -6.27 -3.59 13.68
CA ALA A 99 -6.90 -4.82 14.11
C ALA A 99 -5.93 -5.98 13.87
N SER A 100 -5.59 -6.67 14.95
CA SER A 100 -4.85 -7.93 14.87
C SER A 100 -5.74 -9.02 14.28
N GLY A 101 -5.15 -9.93 13.51
CA GLY A 101 -5.93 -10.98 12.86
C GLY A 101 -5.09 -12.20 12.50
N LYS A 102 -5.75 -13.16 11.83
CA LYS A 102 -5.13 -14.35 11.26
C LYS A 102 -4.39 -13.95 9.95
N PHE A 103 -3.50 -14.81 9.48
CA PHE A 103 -2.75 -14.57 8.25
C PHE A 103 -3.25 -15.53 7.16
N VAL A 104 -4.32 -15.15 6.47
CA VAL A 104 -4.86 -15.84 5.30
C VAL A 104 -4.29 -15.19 4.04
N ALA A 105 -4.23 -15.94 2.93
CA ALA A 105 -3.73 -15.42 1.67
C ALA A 105 -4.53 -14.18 1.21
N ALA A 106 -3.84 -13.06 0.94
CA ALA A 106 -4.44 -11.75 0.72
C ALA A 106 -5.40 -11.65 -0.49
N PHE A 107 -5.31 -12.60 -1.44
CA PHE A 107 -6.22 -12.65 -2.60
C PHE A 107 -7.59 -13.29 -2.30
N LYS A 108 -7.78 -13.90 -1.12
CA LYS A 108 -9.07 -14.47 -0.69
C LYS A 108 -9.95 -13.39 -0.06
N ASP A 109 -11.26 -13.43 -0.30
CA ASP A 109 -12.21 -12.45 0.26
C ASP A 109 -12.21 -12.43 1.79
N ALA A 110 -12.07 -13.58 2.43
CA ALA A 110 -11.96 -13.72 3.88
C ALA A 110 -10.74 -12.98 4.48
N ALA A 111 -9.72 -12.63 3.68
CA ALA A 111 -8.53 -11.91 4.18
C ALA A 111 -8.87 -10.50 4.67
N SER A 112 -9.84 -9.83 4.06
CA SER A 112 -10.25 -8.47 4.45
C SER A 112 -10.80 -8.39 5.88
N GLU A 113 -11.37 -9.47 6.40
CA GLU A 113 -12.00 -9.51 7.73
C GLU A 113 -11.13 -10.24 8.76
N SER A 114 -10.38 -11.25 8.33
CA SER A 114 -9.64 -12.12 9.25
C SER A 114 -8.18 -11.73 9.46
N ASN A 115 -7.54 -10.99 8.52
CA ASN A 115 -6.12 -10.67 8.59
C ASN A 115 -5.84 -9.41 9.42
N GLU A 116 -4.57 -9.29 9.87
CA GLU A 116 -4.06 -8.03 10.42
C GLU A 116 -4.31 -6.90 9.42
N ARG A 117 -4.91 -5.82 9.89
CA ARG A 117 -5.28 -4.68 9.06
C ARG A 117 -5.11 -3.35 9.78
N ALA A 118 -4.78 -2.33 9.01
CA ALA A 118 -4.86 -0.93 9.42
C ALA A 118 -5.94 -0.24 8.59
N VAL A 119 -6.98 0.26 9.25
CA VAL A 119 -8.10 0.96 8.62
C VAL A 119 -7.93 2.45 8.84
N LEU A 120 -7.93 3.21 7.76
CA LEU A 120 -7.82 4.65 7.74
C LEU A 120 -9.11 5.26 7.19
N VAL A 121 -9.54 6.37 7.81
CA VAL A 121 -10.66 7.17 7.32
C VAL A 121 -10.17 8.60 7.14
N VAL A 122 -10.29 9.11 5.91
CA VAL A 122 -9.93 10.48 5.53
C VAL A 122 -11.19 11.23 5.13
N GLU A 123 -11.44 12.36 5.75
CA GLU A 123 -12.55 13.26 5.43
C GLU A 123 -12.03 14.46 4.66
N GLY A 124 -12.59 14.71 3.48
CA GLY A 124 -12.18 15.78 2.58
C GLY A 124 -13.25 16.14 1.56
N PRO A 125 -12.89 16.88 0.52
CA PRO A 125 -13.84 17.33 -0.52
C PRO A 125 -14.57 16.18 -1.24
N ALA A 126 -13.91 15.03 -1.36
CA ALA A 126 -14.50 13.81 -1.94
C ALA A 126 -15.49 13.08 -0.99
N GLY A 127 -15.76 13.64 0.20
CA GLY A 127 -16.47 12.97 1.27
C GLY A 127 -15.56 12.05 2.09
N PRO A 128 -16.13 11.25 3.04
CA PRO A 128 -15.37 10.32 3.83
C PRO A 128 -14.91 9.12 2.98
N VAL A 129 -13.60 8.94 2.89
CA VAL A 129 -12.98 7.81 2.19
C VAL A 129 -12.33 6.88 3.20
N ARG A 130 -12.87 5.67 3.31
CA ARG A 130 -12.31 4.61 4.14
C ARG A 130 -11.46 3.68 3.27
N PHE A 131 -10.26 3.35 3.73
CA PHE A 131 -9.43 2.34 3.09
C PHE A 131 -8.68 1.52 4.12
N ALA A 132 -8.42 0.26 3.78
CA ALA A 132 -7.81 -0.71 4.67
C ALA A 132 -6.55 -1.28 4.03
N LEU A 133 -5.43 -1.18 4.74
CA LEU A 133 -4.20 -1.90 4.45
C LEU A 133 -4.33 -3.28 5.09
N VAL A 134 -4.27 -4.35 4.30
CA VAL A 134 -4.51 -5.73 4.76
C VAL A 134 -3.24 -6.56 4.53
N ALA A 135 -2.70 -7.12 5.59
CA ALA A 135 -1.54 -8.00 5.53
C ALA A 135 -1.90 -9.35 4.91
N GLY A 136 -1.01 -9.90 4.09
CA GLY A 136 -1.16 -11.25 3.53
C GLY A 136 -0.48 -12.32 4.38
N LEU A 137 -0.42 -13.55 3.86
CA LEU A 137 0.12 -14.73 4.55
C LEU A 137 1.59 -14.56 4.99
N VAL A 138 2.40 -13.90 4.18
CA VAL A 138 3.84 -13.65 4.44
C VAL A 138 4.04 -12.30 5.12
N ALA A 139 3.12 -11.37 4.92
CA ALA A 139 3.13 -10.04 5.51
C ALA A 139 2.72 -10.12 6.98
N ARG A 140 3.67 -9.88 7.87
CA ARG A 140 3.42 -9.91 9.32
C ARG A 140 3.42 -8.51 9.95
N ARG A 141 3.50 -7.44 9.15
CA ARG A 141 3.57 -6.09 9.72
C ARG A 141 3.12 -5.02 8.74
N ILE A 142 2.14 -4.25 9.18
CA ILE A 142 1.73 -2.99 8.58
C ILE A 142 2.40 -1.87 9.38
N VAL A 143 3.11 -0.98 8.69
CA VAL A 143 3.71 0.22 9.28
C VAL A 143 2.95 1.43 8.77
N THR A 144 2.42 2.24 9.67
CA THR A 144 1.74 3.50 9.33
C THR A 144 2.61 4.68 9.74
N TRP A 145 2.68 5.71 8.90
CA TRP A 145 3.51 6.90 9.10
C TRP A 145 2.70 8.14 9.46
N VAL A 146 1.39 8.00 9.48
CA VAL A 146 0.43 9.07 9.74
C VAL A 146 -0.33 8.83 11.04
N LYS A 147 -0.88 9.90 11.60
CA LYS A 147 -1.65 9.86 12.85
C LYS A 147 -2.99 10.59 12.66
N PRO A 148 -4.06 10.18 13.37
CA PRO A 148 -5.32 10.92 13.38
C PRO A 148 -5.11 12.41 13.70
N GLY A 149 -5.88 13.26 13.04
CA GLY A 149 -5.79 14.72 13.12
C GLY A 149 -4.86 15.37 12.10
N GLN A 150 -4.07 14.61 11.32
CA GLN A 150 -3.22 15.16 10.27
C GLN A 150 -4.01 15.43 8.99
N ASP A 151 -3.69 16.55 8.33
CA ASP A 151 -4.15 16.83 6.97
C ASP A 151 -3.23 16.14 5.97
N LEU A 152 -3.83 15.41 5.03
CA LEU A 152 -3.14 14.61 4.02
C LEU A 152 -3.46 15.14 2.62
N ALA A 153 -2.45 15.30 1.79
CA ALA A 153 -2.63 15.56 0.37
C ALA A 153 -2.97 14.25 -0.37
N ALA A 154 -3.77 14.29 -1.43
CA ALA A 154 -4.02 13.12 -2.27
C ALA A 154 -2.71 12.48 -2.73
N GLY A 155 -2.61 11.16 -2.69
CA GLY A 155 -1.39 10.44 -3.04
C GLY A 155 -0.24 10.57 -2.04
N GLN A 156 -0.43 11.23 -0.90
CA GLN A 156 0.58 11.29 0.18
C GLN A 156 0.83 9.90 0.73
N ARG A 157 2.09 9.60 1.08
CA ARG A 157 2.52 8.34 1.69
C ARG A 157 1.90 8.18 3.08
N VAL A 158 1.26 7.03 3.34
CA VAL A 158 0.60 6.75 4.62
C VAL A 158 1.22 5.57 5.37
N GLY A 159 1.94 4.71 4.68
CA GLY A 159 2.53 3.54 5.30
C GLY A 159 3.10 2.54 4.31
N LEU A 160 3.46 1.38 4.82
CA LEU A 160 4.04 0.28 4.08
C LEU A 160 3.50 -1.06 4.61
N ILE A 161 3.24 -2.01 3.69
CA ILE A 161 2.91 -3.39 4.04
C ILE A 161 4.05 -4.29 3.57
N ARG A 162 4.56 -5.18 4.43
CA ARG A 162 5.68 -6.08 4.07
C ARG A 162 5.15 -7.36 3.44
N PHE A 163 5.63 -7.73 2.24
CA PHE A 163 5.50 -9.01 1.55
C PHE A 163 4.06 -9.55 1.33
N GLY A 164 3.49 -9.24 0.16
CA GLY A 164 2.21 -9.77 -0.31
C GLY A 164 1.02 -9.24 0.51
N SER A 165 0.21 -8.40 -0.08
CA SER A 165 -0.76 -7.59 0.63
C SER A 165 -1.95 -7.25 -0.24
N ARG A 166 -2.98 -6.70 0.38
CA ARG A 166 -4.18 -6.18 -0.28
C ARG A 166 -4.50 -4.81 0.29
N VAL A 167 -5.02 -3.95 -0.55
CA VAL A 167 -5.62 -2.69 -0.10
C VAL A 167 -7.06 -2.64 -0.59
N ASP A 168 -7.98 -2.43 0.35
CA ASP A 168 -9.40 -2.25 0.07
C ASP A 168 -9.74 -0.77 0.20
N VAL A 169 -10.52 -0.24 -0.73
CA VAL A 169 -11.00 1.14 -0.74
C VAL A 169 -12.51 1.13 -0.83
N ASP A 170 -13.16 1.75 0.14
CA ASP A 170 -14.59 2.02 0.08
C ASP A 170 -14.79 3.36 -0.66
N LEU A 171 -15.54 3.33 -1.76
CA LEU A 171 -15.80 4.50 -2.59
C LEU A 171 -16.98 5.28 -2.00
N PRO A 172 -16.87 6.60 -1.80
CA PRO A 172 -17.91 7.42 -1.19
C PRO A 172 -19.19 7.44 -2.04
N GLY A 173 -20.34 7.47 -1.35
CA GLY A 173 -21.65 7.55 -2.02
C GLY A 173 -21.98 6.38 -2.94
N GLY A 174 -21.27 5.23 -2.83
CA GLY A 174 -21.48 4.10 -3.74
C GLY A 174 -20.98 4.37 -5.17
N ALA A 175 -20.04 5.29 -5.34
CA ALA A 175 -19.50 5.68 -6.65
C ALA A 175 -19.10 4.47 -7.48
N ALA A 176 -19.32 4.53 -8.80
CA ALA A 176 -18.88 3.50 -9.72
C ALA A 176 -17.35 3.51 -9.87
N PRO A 177 -16.69 2.36 -9.86
CA PRO A 177 -15.26 2.30 -10.12
C PRO A 177 -14.94 2.67 -11.57
N ALA A 178 -13.85 3.42 -11.76
CA ALA A 178 -13.28 3.74 -13.08
C ALA A 178 -12.32 2.64 -13.58
N VAL A 179 -12.16 1.58 -12.81
CA VAL A 179 -11.28 0.43 -13.08
C VAL A 179 -12.07 -0.86 -13.08
N ARG A 180 -11.50 -1.89 -13.73
CA ARG A 180 -12.09 -3.24 -13.84
C ARG A 180 -11.19 -4.27 -13.17
N VAL A 181 -11.78 -5.41 -12.81
CA VAL A 181 -11.01 -6.57 -12.33
C VAL A 181 -9.99 -6.98 -13.39
N GLY A 182 -8.75 -7.14 -12.95
CA GLY A 182 -7.62 -7.45 -13.83
C GLY A 182 -6.74 -6.25 -14.18
N ASP A 183 -7.22 -5.03 -14.04
CA ASP A 183 -6.46 -3.82 -14.35
C ASP A 183 -5.22 -3.69 -13.44
N ARG A 184 -4.14 -3.15 -14.00
CA ARG A 184 -2.96 -2.76 -13.22
C ARG A 184 -3.08 -1.30 -12.82
N VAL A 185 -2.87 -1.03 -11.54
CA VAL A 185 -2.94 0.31 -10.96
C VAL A 185 -1.64 0.68 -10.25
N GLN A 186 -1.39 1.99 -10.17
CA GLN A 186 -0.23 2.58 -9.51
C GLN A 186 -0.67 3.55 -8.41
N ALA A 187 -0.07 3.39 -7.22
CA ALA A 187 -0.34 4.22 -6.05
C ALA A 187 -0.13 5.71 -6.34
N GLY A 188 -1.11 6.53 -6.01
CA GLY A 188 -1.08 7.98 -6.18
C GLY A 188 -1.20 8.48 -7.63
N ILE A 189 -1.43 7.58 -8.62
CA ILE A 189 -1.52 7.96 -10.04
C ILE A 189 -2.83 7.47 -10.66
N SER A 190 -3.11 6.15 -10.59
CA SER A 190 -4.29 5.57 -11.26
C SER A 190 -5.57 6.03 -10.61
N VAL A 191 -6.50 6.53 -11.39
CA VAL A 191 -7.83 6.94 -10.93
C VAL A 191 -8.68 5.69 -10.68
N LEU A 192 -9.19 5.54 -9.45
CA LEU A 192 -10.08 4.44 -9.07
C LEU A 192 -11.56 4.81 -9.24
N ALA A 193 -11.91 6.06 -8.96
CA ALA A 193 -13.25 6.58 -9.07
C ALA A 193 -13.24 8.12 -9.10
N ARG A 194 -14.38 8.71 -9.45
CA ARG A 194 -14.65 10.13 -9.17
C ARG A 194 -15.73 10.19 -8.08
N ALA A 195 -15.51 11.02 -7.08
CA ALA A 195 -16.54 11.35 -6.12
C ALA A 195 -17.71 11.98 -6.89
N GLN A 196 -18.92 11.52 -6.65
CA GLN A 196 -20.08 12.24 -7.12
C GLN A 196 -20.20 13.46 -6.22
N GLY A 197 -19.89 14.63 -6.77
CA GLY A 197 -20.07 15.88 -6.04
C GLY A 197 -21.47 15.89 -5.42
N SER A 198 -21.56 16.24 -4.14
CA SER A 198 -22.82 16.52 -3.47
C SER A 198 -23.50 17.63 -4.30
N ARG A 199 -24.41 17.25 -5.20
CA ARG A 199 -25.36 18.20 -5.79
C ARG A 199 -26.25 18.61 -4.63
N GLY A 200 -25.88 19.75 -3.98
CA GLY A 200 -26.74 20.48 -3.08
C GLY A 200 -27.90 21.12 -3.83
#